data_1c81d905aa30bee887a90cd52b5026ba
#
_entry.id   1c81d905aa30bee887a90cd52b5026ba
#
_cell.length_a   1.000
_cell.length_b   1.000
_cell.length_c   1.000
_cell.angle_alpha   90.00
_cell.angle_beta   90.00
_cell.angle_gamma   90.00
#
_symmetry.space_group_name_H-M   'P 1'
#
loop_
_entity.id
_entity.type
_entity.pdbx_description
1 polymer ?
#
loop_
_entity_poly.entity_id
_entity_poly.type
_entity_poly.pdbx_seq_one_letter_code
_entity_poly.pdbx_strand_id
1 'polypeptide(L)'
;MWNYEKRLQYPINIKNCNPTLAAMIISQYGGPDGELGASMRYLSQRYSMPYREVAGLLTDIGTEELGHLEMVSTMVHQLTRNLTMEPVSYTHLRAHETDQYL
;
A
#
# COMPACT_ATOMS: atom_id res chain seq x y z
N MET A 1 -2.21 19.52 -6.47
CA MET A 1 -3.06 18.51 -7.13
C MET A 1 -2.29 17.21 -7.28
N TRP A 2 -2.92 16.09 -6.98
CA TRP A 2 -2.27 14.81 -7.13
C TRP A 2 -2.21 14.41 -8.61
N ASN A 3 -1.02 13.99 -9.06
CA ASN A 3 -0.80 13.45 -10.39
C ASN A 3 -0.14 12.08 -10.26
N TYR A 4 -0.66 11.08 -10.95
CA TYR A 4 -0.05 9.76 -10.95
C TYR A 4 1.07 9.69 -11.97
N GLU A 5 2.25 9.27 -11.53
CA GLU A 5 3.39 9.01 -12.38
C GLU A 5 3.80 7.54 -12.26
N LYS A 6 4.27 6.96 -13.36
CA LYS A 6 4.71 5.55 -13.36
C LYS A 6 6.12 5.40 -12.81
N ARG A 7 6.38 6.04 -11.69
CA ARG A 7 7.65 5.94 -10.98
C ARG A 7 7.40 6.14 -9.49
N LEU A 8 8.27 5.55 -8.69
CA LEU A 8 8.15 5.66 -7.24
C LEU A 8 8.60 7.03 -6.76
N GLN A 9 8.00 7.49 -5.68
CA GLN A 9 8.41 8.71 -4.98
C GLN A 9 9.85 8.60 -4.49
N TYR A 10 10.22 7.43 -3.97
CA TYR A 10 11.58 7.12 -3.55
C TYR A 10 12.00 5.77 -4.15
N PRO A 11 13.29 5.60 -4.49
CA PRO A 11 13.74 4.34 -5.07
C PRO A 11 13.68 3.20 -4.06
N ILE A 12 13.26 2.03 -4.52
CA ILE A 12 13.21 0.82 -3.73
C ILE A 12 13.98 -0.26 -4.49
N ASN A 13 14.98 -0.84 -3.83
CA ASN A 13 15.80 -1.87 -4.43
C ASN A 13 16.14 -2.94 -3.39
N ILE A 14 15.33 -3.99 -3.37
CA ILE A 14 15.49 -5.12 -2.46
C ILE A 14 16.19 -6.24 -3.22
N LYS A 15 17.32 -6.68 -2.70
CA LYS A 15 18.17 -7.67 -3.38
C LYS A 15 17.72 -9.11 -3.14
N ASN A 16 17.26 -9.41 -1.94
CA ASN A 16 16.94 -10.78 -1.53
C ASN A 16 15.45 -10.95 -1.35
N CYS A 17 14.91 -11.98 -1.99
CA CYS A 17 13.49 -12.32 -1.86
C CYS A 17 13.19 -12.85 -0.46
N ASN A 18 12.01 -12.54 0.05
CA ASN A 18 11.54 -13.01 1.35
C ASN A 18 10.01 -13.02 1.37
N PRO A 19 9.37 -14.11 0.93
CA PRO A 19 7.90 -14.19 0.88
C PRO A 19 7.24 -14.03 2.24
N THR A 20 7.88 -14.49 3.30
CA THR A 20 7.34 -14.35 4.66
C THR A 20 7.26 -12.88 5.05
N LEU A 21 8.31 -12.11 4.77
CA LEU A 21 8.32 -10.68 5.03
C LEU A 21 7.28 -9.96 4.17
N ALA A 22 7.12 -10.37 2.92
CA ALA A 22 6.10 -9.81 2.03
C ALA A 22 4.70 -10.01 2.61
N ALA A 23 4.40 -11.20 3.12
CA ALA A 23 3.12 -11.49 3.75
C ALA A 23 2.89 -10.61 4.99
N MET A 24 3.93 -10.39 5.80
CA MET A 24 3.85 -9.49 6.95
C MET A 24 3.58 -8.05 6.53
N ILE A 25 4.22 -7.59 5.48
CA ILE A 25 4.02 -6.23 4.95
C ILE A 25 2.59 -6.06 4.45
N ILE A 26 2.07 -7.02 3.70
CA ILE A 26 0.67 -6.98 3.25
C ILE A 26 -0.26 -6.90 4.45
N SER A 27 0.00 -7.70 5.47
CA SER A 27 -0.82 -7.73 6.68
C SER A 27 -0.82 -6.40 7.42
N GLN A 28 0.34 -5.76 7.55
CA GLN A 28 0.50 -4.55 8.36
C GLN A 28 0.15 -3.26 7.61
N TYR A 29 0.47 -3.18 6.32
CA TYR A 29 0.40 -1.92 5.58
C TYR A 29 -0.65 -1.90 4.49
N GLY A 30 -1.08 -3.05 4.00
CA GLY A 30 -2.06 -3.15 2.93
C GLY A 30 -3.50 -3.30 3.39
N GLY A 31 -3.74 -3.48 4.69
CA GLY A 31 -5.06 -3.69 5.24
C GLY A 31 -5.81 -2.40 5.57
N PRO A 32 -7.00 -2.51 6.20
CA PRO A 32 -7.84 -1.35 6.51
C PRO A 32 -7.19 -0.33 7.44
N ASP A 33 -6.27 -0.75 8.30
CA ASP A 33 -5.56 0.12 9.22
C ASP A 33 -4.19 0.54 8.71
N GLY A 34 -3.83 0.15 7.48
CA GLY A 34 -2.58 0.52 6.85
C GLY A 34 -2.73 1.71 5.91
N GLU A 35 -1.83 1.78 4.90
CA GLU A 35 -1.77 2.92 3.98
C GLU A 35 -3.05 3.07 3.15
N LEU A 36 -3.67 1.96 2.76
CA LEU A 36 -4.91 2.02 2.01
C LEU A 36 -6.04 2.63 2.84
N GLY A 37 -6.22 2.16 4.06
CA GLY A 37 -7.23 2.69 4.96
C GLY A 37 -6.98 4.15 5.31
N ALA A 38 -5.73 4.53 5.55
CA ALA A 38 -5.36 5.91 5.83
C ALA A 38 -5.71 6.82 4.66
N SER A 39 -5.38 6.43 3.44
CA SER A 39 -5.73 7.19 2.25
C SER A 39 -7.24 7.38 2.12
N MET A 40 -8.01 6.30 2.28
CA MET A 40 -9.46 6.38 2.20
C MET A 40 -10.05 7.29 3.27
N ARG A 41 -9.55 7.22 4.51
CA ARG A 41 -10.04 8.08 5.59
C ARG A 41 -9.78 9.55 5.29
N TYR A 42 -8.56 9.91 4.94
CA TYR A 42 -8.22 11.31 4.69
C TYR A 42 -8.94 11.87 3.46
N LEU A 43 -8.97 11.11 2.37
CA LEU A 43 -9.61 11.57 1.14
C LEU A 43 -11.13 11.67 1.28
N SER A 44 -11.77 10.79 2.05
CA SER A 44 -13.20 10.87 2.28
C SER A 44 -13.57 12.00 3.24
N GLN A 45 -12.74 12.25 4.26
CA GLN A 45 -13.00 13.30 5.24
C GLN A 45 -12.98 14.70 4.64
N ARG A 46 -12.20 14.91 3.56
CA ARG A 46 -12.12 16.24 2.94
C ARG A 46 -13.47 16.77 2.46
N TYR A 47 -14.38 15.87 2.09
CA TYR A 47 -15.70 16.28 1.57
C TYR A 47 -16.63 16.81 2.64
N SER A 48 -16.43 16.43 3.89
CA SER A 48 -17.26 16.89 5.00
C SER A 48 -16.59 17.96 5.86
N MET A 49 -15.36 18.35 5.51
CA MET A 49 -14.61 19.33 6.26
C MET A 49 -15.07 20.74 5.91
N PRO A 50 -15.56 21.53 6.90
CA PRO A 50 -16.08 22.88 6.63
C PRO A 50 -15.01 23.91 6.34
N TYR A 51 -13.75 23.65 6.74
CA TYR A 51 -12.65 24.58 6.56
C TYR A 51 -11.85 24.20 5.31
N ARG A 52 -11.76 25.14 4.36
CA ARG A 52 -11.12 24.89 3.06
C ARG A 52 -9.64 24.53 3.20
N GLU A 53 -8.93 25.20 4.09
CA GLU A 53 -7.51 24.94 4.33
C GLU A 53 -7.28 23.53 4.89
N VAL A 54 -8.15 23.08 5.77
CA VAL A 54 -8.07 21.74 6.34
C VAL A 54 -8.43 20.69 5.29
N ALA A 55 -9.42 20.97 4.45
CA ALA A 55 -9.77 20.08 3.33
C ALA A 55 -8.59 19.93 2.37
N GLY A 56 -7.86 21.01 2.09
CA GLY A 56 -6.65 20.97 1.29
C GLY A 56 -5.56 20.12 1.91
N LEU A 57 -5.35 20.27 3.23
CA LEU A 57 -4.38 19.46 3.96
C LEU A 57 -4.74 17.97 3.92
N LEU A 58 -6.01 17.63 4.11
CA LEU A 58 -6.49 16.24 4.03
C LEU A 58 -6.27 15.66 2.62
N THR A 59 -6.45 16.47 1.60
CA THR A 59 -6.17 16.06 0.22
C THR A 59 -4.68 15.74 0.04
N ASP A 60 -3.81 16.61 0.52
CA ASP A 60 -2.37 16.43 0.38
C ASP A 60 -1.88 15.18 1.14
N ILE A 61 -2.34 15.02 2.39
CA ILE A 61 -1.96 13.86 3.19
C ILE A 61 -2.51 12.56 2.56
N GLY A 62 -3.78 12.57 2.15
CA GLY A 62 -4.40 11.40 1.56
C GLY A 62 -3.74 10.95 0.26
N THR A 63 -3.32 11.90 -0.58
CA THR A 63 -2.63 11.58 -1.83
C THR A 63 -1.20 11.11 -1.58
N GLU A 64 -0.54 11.61 -0.55
CA GLU A 64 0.77 11.12 -0.15
C GLU A 64 0.69 9.66 0.30
N GLU A 65 -0.38 9.28 1.00
CA GLU A 65 -0.61 7.88 1.39
C GLU A 65 -0.75 6.96 0.17
N LEU A 66 -1.26 7.45 -0.96
CA LEU A 66 -1.28 6.67 -2.21
C LEU A 66 0.13 6.39 -2.71
N GLY A 67 1.04 7.37 -2.59
CA GLY A 67 2.45 7.16 -2.90
C GLY A 67 3.09 6.12 -2.01
N HIS A 68 2.78 6.15 -0.71
CA HIS A 68 3.26 5.14 0.24
C HIS A 68 2.75 3.75 -0.13
N LEU A 69 1.50 3.63 -0.49
CA LEU A 69 0.91 2.36 -0.91
C LEU A 69 1.64 1.80 -2.14
N GLU A 70 1.99 2.65 -3.10
CA GLU A 70 2.74 2.23 -4.28
C GLU A 70 4.12 1.71 -3.90
N MET A 71 4.83 2.40 -2.99
CA MET A 71 6.13 1.94 -2.51
C MET A 71 6.04 0.61 -1.76
N VAL A 72 5.03 0.45 -0.91
CA VAL A 72 4.79 -0.81 -0.21
C VAL A 72 4.52 -1.93 -1.20
N SER A 73 3.72 -1.69 -2.22
CA SER A 73 3.41 -2.66 -3.27
C SER A 73 4.68 -3.08 -4.03
N THR A 74 5.56 -2.13 -4.29
CA THR A 74 6.85 -2.41 -4.94
C THR A 74 7.74 -3.28 -4.06
N MET A 75 7.76 -3.02 -2.74
CA MET A 75 8.51 -3.87 -1.82
C MET A 75 7.99 -5.30 -1.83
N VAL A 76 6.67 -5.48 -1.81
CA VAL A 76 6.06 -6.81 -1.89
C VAL A 76 6.46 -7.51 -3.18
N HIS A 77 6.40 -6.80 -4.31
CA HIS A 77 6.81 -7.35 -5.60
C HIS A 77 8.28 -7.80 -5.57
N GLN A 78 9.18 -6.95 -5.11
CA GLN A 78 10.59 -7.26 -5.10
C GLN A 78 10.94 -8.39 -4.12
N LEU A 79 10.22 -8.49 -3.00
CA LEU A 79 10.41 -9.56 -2.04
C LEU A 79 9.93 -10.91 -2.56
N THR A 80 9.05 -10.92 -3.55
CA THR A 80 8.42 -12.14 -4.08
C THR A 80 8.75 -12.42 -5.55
N ARG A 81 9.69 -11.68 -6.15
CA ARG A 81 9.96 -11.81 -7.59
C ARG A 81 10.51 -13.18 -7.99
N ASN A 82 11.10 -13.93 -7.05
CA ASN A 82 11.56 -15.29 -7.28
C ASN A 82 10.55 -16.34 -6.83
N LEU A 83 9.34 -15.89 -6.45
CA LEU A 83 8.29 -16.82 -6.04
C LEU A 83 7.91 -17.67 -7.25
N THR A 84 8.14 -18.97 -7.12
CA THR A 84 7.69 -19.90 -8.16
C THR A 84 6.19 -20.05 -8.07
N MET A 85 5.56 -20.42 -9.18
CA MET A 85 4.12 -20.67 -9.20
C MET A 85 3.78 -22.02 -8.53
N GLU A 86 4.56 -22.39 -7.50
CA GLU A 86 4.23 -23.55 -6.68
C GLU A 86 2.95 -23.25 -5.89
N PRO A 87 1.97 -24.14 -5.95
CA PRO A 87 0.66 -23.86 -5.38
C PRO A 87 0.70 -23.48 -3.89
N VAL A 88 1.60 -24.09 -3.11
CA VAL A 88 1.68 -23.85 -1.67
C VAL A 88 2.12 -22.42 -1.36
N SER A 89 3.21 -21.96 -1.98
CA SER A 89 3.75 -20.60 -1.74
C SER A 89 2.77 -19.53 -2.19
N TYR A 90 2.20 -19.73 -3.37
CA TYR A 90 1.24 -18.78 -3.92
C TYR A 90 -0.03 -18.71 -3.09
N THR A 91 -0.57 -19.85 -2.68
CA THR A 91 -1.77 -19.90 -1.86
C THR A 91 -1.54 -19.25 -0.49
N HIS A 92 -0.38 -19.46 0.11
CA HIS A 92 -0.05 -18.86 1.39
C HIS A 92 -0.05 -17.33 1.31
N LEU A 93 0.58 -16.76 0.31
CA LEU A 93 0.61 -15.31 0.12
C LEU A 93 -0.79 -14.76 -0.13
N ARG A 94 -1.59 -15.43 -0.94
CA ARG A 94 -2.97 -15.02 -1.21
C ARG A 94 -3.87 -15.16 0.01
N ALA A 95 -3.65 -16.16 0.85
CA ALA A 95 -4.43 -16.31 2.07
C ALA A 95 -4.24 -15.09 2.99
N HIS A 96 -3.01 -14.60 3.15
CA HIS A 96 -2.74 -13.39 3.92
C HIS A 96 -3.45 -12.18 3.32
N GLU A 97 -3.41 -12.02 2.02
CA GLU A 97 -4.08 -10.94 1.32
C GLU A 97 -5.60 -10.99 1.52
N THR A 98 -6.17 -12.18 1.40
CA THR A 98 -7.61 -12.40 1.58
C THR A 98 -8.03 -12.09 3.03
N ASP A 99 -7.27 -12.53 4.01
CA ASP A 99 -7.55 -12.27 5.41
C ASP A 99 -7.55 -10.77 5.71
N GLN A 100 -6.73 -9.98 5.01
CA GLN A 100 -6.69 -8.55 5.18
C GLN A 100 -7.95 -7.85 4.71
N TYR A 101 -8.59 -8.33 3.66
CA TYR A 101 -9.67 -7.62 3.00
C TYR A 101 -11.05 -8.23 3.25
N LEU A 102 -11.12 -9.33 3.94
CA LEU A 102 -12.39 -9.91 4.35
C LEU A 102 -12.76 -9.53 5.76
#